data_a26fa9b0a16b43790e169d97fcb701f2
#
_entry.id   a26fa9b0a16b43790e169d97fcb701f2
#
_cell.length_a   1.000
_cell.length_b   1.000
_cell.length_c   1.000
_cell.angle_alpha   90.00
_cell.angle_beta   90.00
_cell.angle_gamma   90.00
#
_symmetry.space_group_name_H-M   'P 1'
#
loop_
_entity.id
_entity.type
_entity.pdbx_description
1 polymer ?
#
loop_
_entity_poly.entity_id
_entity_poly.type
_entity_poly.pdbx_seq_one_letter_code
_entity_poly.pdbx_strand_id
1 'polypeptide(L)' 'MKSKFELGESVYVKAEVIRVSIDPKDRKKGVMYDLAIKTSRGETLSINYLSEDQLESVVQK' A
#
# COMPACT_ATOMS: atom_id res chain seq x y z
N MET A 1 -17.92 1.49 24.40
CA MET A 1 -17.24 2.50 23.56
C MET A 1 -17.67 2.34 22.11
N LYS A 2 -18.19 3.39 21.49
CA LYS A 2 -18.57 3.31 20.10
C LYS A 2 -17.34 3.42 19.19
N SER A 3 -17.21 2.52 18.24
CA SER A 3 -16.19 2.63 17.22
C SER A 3 -16.56 3.74 16.23
N LYS A 4 -15.56 4.48 15.78
CA LYS A 4 -15.78 5.49 14.73
C LYS A 4 -16.02 4.87 13.37
N PHE A 5 -15.59 3.63 13.20
CA PHE A 5 -15.70 2.91 11.94
C PHE A 5 -16.37 1.57 12.19
N GLU A 6 -17.12 1.12 11.20
CA GLU A 6 -17.84 -0.14 11.29
C GLU A 6 -17.16 -1.23 10.47
N LEU A 7 -17.41 -2.48 10.86
CA LEU A 7 -16.88 -3.62 10.11
C LEU A 7 -17.41 -3.62 8.68
N GLY A 8 -16.51 -3.74 7.72
CA GLY A 8 -16.88 -3.71 6.32
C GLY A 8 -16.99 -2.33 5.70
N GLU A 9 -16.82 -1.29 6.51
CA GLU A 9 -16.84 0.07 6.00
C GLU A 9 -15.62 0.34 5.11
N SER A 10 -15.87 0.99 3.98
CA SER A 10 -14.79 1.39 3.08
C SER A 10 -14.19 2.72 3.52
N VAL A 11 -12.89 2.77 3.61
CA VAL A 11 -12.19 3.99 4.01
C VAL A 11 -11.12 4.31 2.96
N TYR A 12 -10.78 5.60 2.87
CA TYR A 12 -9.72 6.05 1.97
C TYR A 12 -8.48 6.41 2.76
N VAL A 13 -7.33 6.00 2.24
CA VAL A 13 -6.05 6.36 2.81
C VAL A 13 -5.16 6.92 1.70
N LYS A 14 -4.35 7.90 2.05
CA LYS A 14 -3.38 8.45 1.11
C LYS A 14 -2.06 7.71 1.29
N ALA A 15 -1.62 7.03 0.25
CA ALA A 15 -0.39 6.27 0.26
C ALA A 15 0.56 6.83 -0.80
N GLU A 16 1.84 6.76 -0.50
CA GLU A 16 2.89 7.23 -1.39
C GLU A 16 3.81 6.07 -1.73
N VAL A 17 4.21 5.97 -3.00
CA VAL A 17 5.20 4.97 -3.42
C VAL A 17 6.56 5.43 -2.94
N ILE A 18 7.16 4.67 -2.03
CA ILE A 18 8.45 5.05 -1.44
C ILE A 18 9.60 4.18 -1.94
N ARG A 19 9.30 3.09 -2.63
CA ARG A 19 10.33 2.21 -3.14
C ARG A 19 9.83 1.48 -4.37
N VAL A 20 10.69 1.40 -5.37
CA VAL A 20 10.46 0.64 -6.59
C VAL A 20 11.66 -0.28 -6.73
N SER A 21 11.44 -1.59 -6.82
CA SER A 21 12.52 -2.55 -6.92
C SER A 21 12.15 -3.69 -7.87
N ILE A 22 13.19 -4.31 -8.41
CA ILE A 22 13.05 -5.49 -9.25
C ILE A 22 13.73 -6.63 -8.50
N ASP A 23 13.02 -7.75 -8.34
CA ASP A 23 13.60 -8.91 -7.69
C ASP A 23 14.66 -9.51 -8.61
N PRO A 24 15.94 -9.50 -8.22
CA PRO A 24 17.01 -10.04 -9.05
C PRO A 24 16.94 -11.55 -9.23
N LYS A 25 16.26 -12.25 -8.33
CA LYS A 25 16.15 -13.71 -8.38
C LYS A 25 14.95 -14.18 -9.18
N ASP A 26 13.94 -13.35 -9.30
CA ASP A 26 12.71 -13.72 -9.99
C ASP A 26 12.24 -12.59 -10.90
N ARG A 27 12.80 -12.56 -12.10
CA ARG A 27 12.43 -11.55 -13.08
C ARG A 27 10.99 -11.68 -13.56
N LYS A 28 10.37 -12.85 -13.34
CA LYS A 28 8.98 -13.07 -13.73
C LYS A 28 8.00 -12.30 -12.84
N LYS A 29 8.39 -12.00 -11.61
CA LYS A 29 7.56 -11.20 -10.72
C LYS A 29 7.51 -9.73 -11.10
N GLY A 30 8.45 -9.29 -11.94
CA GLY A 30 8.50 -7.91 -12.39
C GLY A 30 8.85 -6.93 -11.29
N VAL A 31 8.26 -5.75 -11.36
CA VAL A 31 8.56 -4.65 -10.44
C VAL A 31 7.75 -4.80 -9.17
N MET A 32 8.40 -4.58 -8.04
CA MET A 32 7.77 -4.60 -6.72
C MET A 32 7.77 -3.19 -6.13
N TYR A 33 6.76 -2.88 -5.36
CA TYR A 33 6.57 -1.55 -4.80
C TYR A 33 6.37 -1.61 -3.29
N ASP A 34 6.86 -0.58 -2.61
CA ASP A 34 6.56 -0.35 -1.20
C ASP A 34 5.80 0.97 -1.10
N LEU A 35 4.75 0.95 -0.29
CA LEU A 35 3.92 2.13 -0.06
C LEU A 35 4.07 2.59 1.38
N ALA A 36 3.98 3.90 1.60
CA ALA A 36 3.94 4.48 2.92
C ALA A 36 2.64 5.25 3.11
N ILE A 37 2.06 5.10 4.28
CA ILE A 37 0.87 5.84 4.69
C ILE A 37 1.28 6.67 5.91
N LYS A 38 1.21 8.00 5.77
CA LYS A 38 1.53 8.88 6.89
C LYS A 38 0.26 9.15 7.71
N THR A 39 0.38 8.97 9.00
CA THR A 39 -0.73 9.25 9.90
C THR A 39 -0.70 10.71 10.32
N SER A 40 -1.82 11.18 10.86
CA SER A 40 -1.92 12.56 11.36
C SER A 40 -1.00 12.81 12.57
N ARG A 41 -0.54 11.73 13.22
CA ARG A 41 0.37 11.81 14.36
C ARG A 41 1.85 11.86 13.95
N GLY A 42 2.13 11.81 12.65
CA GLY A 42 3.49 11.79 12.15
C GLY A 42 4.10 10.41 12.06
N GLU A 43 3.32 9.36 12.32
CA GLU A 43 3.79 7.99 12.16
C GLU A 43 3.74 7.58 10.70
N THR A 44 4.55 6.61 10.34
CA THR A 44 4.54 6.06 8.99
C THR A 44 4.25 4.56 9.06
N LEU A 45 3.21 4.15 8.35
CA LEU A 45 2.88 2.74 8.17
C LEU A 45 3.31 2.33 6.77
N SER A 46 3.79 1.11 6.61
CA SER A 46 4.25 0.68 5.29
C SER A 46 3.61 -0.63 4.87
N ILE A 47 3.40 -0.75 3.56
CA ILE A 47 2.95 -1.97 2.91
C ILE A 47 4.05 -2.32 1.91
N ASN A 48 4.67 -3.49 2.10
CA ASN A 48 5.85 -3.87 1.34
C ASN A 48 5.56 -5.01 0.37
N TYR A 49 6.37 -5.09 -0.67
CA TYR A 49 6.35 -6.18 -1.63
C TYR A 49 5.04 -6.32 -2.38
N LEU A 50 4.49 -5.22 -2.84
CA LEU A 50 3.34 -5.23 -3.71
C LEU A 50 3.79 -5.44 -5.15
N SER A 51 3.18 -6.41 -5.85
CA SER A 51 3.40 -6.54 -7.28
C SER A 51 2.68 -5.42 -8.02
N GLU A 52 3.03 -5.22 -9.27
CA GLU A 52 2.38 -4.20 -10.10
C GLU A 52 0.88 -4.46 -10.22
N ASP A 53 0.50 -5.72 -10.41
CA ASP A 53 -0.92 -6.09 -10.50
C ASP A 53 -1.66 -5.81 -9.18
N GLN A 54 -1.03 -6.11 -8.06
CA GLN A 54 -1.63 -5.85 -6.76
C GLN A 54 -1.82 -4.35 -6.53
N LEU A 55 -0.81 -3.56 -6.89
CA LEU A 55 -0.91 -2.11 -6.74
C LEU A 55 -2.01 -1.54 -7.64
N GLU A 56 -2.09 -2.00 -8.88
CA GLU A 56 -3.14 -1.56 -9.80
C GLU A 56 -4.53 -1.90 -9.28
N SER A 57 -4.68 -3.06 -8.63
CA SER A 57 -5.99 -3.49 -8.12
C SER A 57 -6.49 -2.65 -6.95
N VAL A 58 -5.59 -2.05 -6.18
CA VAL A 58 -5.99 -1.22 -5.04
C VAL A 58 -6.07 0.27 -5.37
N VAL A 59 -5.48 0.69 -6.48
CA VAL A 59 -5.56 2.07 -6.93
C VAL A 59 -6.88 2.27 -7.65
N GLN A 60 -7.69 3.18 -7.14
CA GLN A 60 -8.95 3.55 -7.80
C GLN A 60 -8.71 4.79 -8.65
N LYS A 61 -9.03 4.66 -9.90
CA LYS A 61 -8.97 5.77 -10.85
C LYS A 61 -10.30 6.49 -10.95
#